data_5f34f25fff53af8281de49df4a6453ad
#
_entry.id   5f34f25fff53af8281de49df4a6453ad
#
_cell.length_a   1.000
_cell.length_b   1.000
_cell.length_c   1.000
_cell.angle_alpha   90.00
_cell.angle_beta   90.00
_cell.angle_gamma   90.00
#
_symmetry.space_group_name_H-M   'P 1'
#
loop_
_entity.id
_entity.type
_entity.pdbx_description
1 polymer ?
#
loop_
_entity_poly.entity_id
_entity_poly.type
_entity_poly.pdbx_seq_one_letter_code
_entity_poly.pdbx_strand_id
1 'polypeptide(L)'
;MWLTRVRSLARRAPFRIVRPSPPIHRYFYNFRPPQLCFLCACLEETRDVPGSIAEVGCAQGQTAVFLNLYMEFRQIEKPYIAVDTFSGFVPEDVAFEIEHRGKPPGLIAGFENNRKEWFDESMRANGIRRVQSIQADVNRLDLTSLGPLALCLLDVDLYRPMSKALRELYEVLSPGGLLVVDDCDPANVRWDGADQAYQEFTASRGLPYQVVHGKLGLVRKPA
;
A
#
# COMPACT_ATOMS: atom_id res chain seq x y z
N MET A 1 51.28 25.01 13.22
CA MET A 1 50.56 24.19 14.22
C MET A 1 49.23 24.73 14.68
N TRP A 2 48.92 26.01 14.53
CA TRP A 2 47.68 26.64 14.98
C TRP A 2 46.49 26.43 13.97
N LEU A 3 46.77 26.48 12.69
CA LEU A 3 45.74 26.29 11.62
C LEU A 3 45.18 24.87 11.56
N THR A 4 45.93 23.86 11.98
CA THR A 4 45.47 22.47 11.97
C THR A 4 44.47 22.18 13.13
N ARG A 5 44.64 22.87 14.29
CA ARG A 5 43.67 22.75 15.40
C ARG A 5 42.36 23.45 15.13
N VAL A 6 42.35 24.58 14.42
CA VAL A 6 41.12 25.30 14.03
C VAL A 6 40.29 24.48 13.01
N ARG A 7 40.95 23.77 12.08
CA ARG A 7 40.25 22.89 11.12
C ARG A 7 39.63 21.68 11.80
N SER A 8 40.22 21.13 12.87
CA SER A 8 39.63 19.99 13.59
C SER A 8 38.45 20.38 14.47
N LEU A 9 38.43 21.58 15.02
CA LEU A 9 37.32 22.14 15.81
C LEU A 9 36.13 22.52 14.89
N ALA A 10 36.40 23.09 13.72
CA ALA A 10 35.37 23.44 12.75
C ALA A 10 34.64 22.22 12.14
N ARG A 11 35.28 21.04 12.08
CA ARG A 11 34.64 19.80 11.63
C ARG A 11 33.73 19.16 12.68
N ARG A 12 33.93 19.40 13.97
CA ARG A 12 33.12 18.82 15.07
C ARG A 12 32.00 19.75 15.55
N ALA A 13 32.18 21.05 15.48
CA ALA A 13 31.22 22.04 15.92
C ALA A 13 29.91 22.06 15.12
N PRO A 14 29.89 21.99 13.78
CA PRO A 14 28.65 21.98 13.02
C PRO A 14 27.76 20.76 13.31
N PHE A 15 28.37 19.61 13.61
CA PHE A 15 27.61 18.39 13.88
C PHE A 15 26.88 18.40 15.23
N ARG A 16 27.40 19.17 16.19
CA ARG A 16 26.81 19.30 17.53
C ARG A 16 25.82 20.45 17.65
N ILE A 17 25.97 21.50 16.85
CA ILE A 17 25.17 22.74 16.96
C ILE A 17 23.97 22.72 15.99
N VAL A 18 24.03 21.98 14.87
CA VAL A 18 23.08 22.13 13.77
C VAL A 18 22.02 21.00 13.70
N ARG A 19 22.10 19.94 14.54
CA ARG A 19 21.07 18.90 14.61
C ARG A 19 20.76 18.51 16.05
N PRO A 20 19.98 19.30 16.79
CA PRO A 20 19.15 18.68 17.81
C PRO A 20 18.28 17.68 17.05
N SER A 21 18.31 16.39 17.43
CA SER A 21 17.35 15.44 16.90
C SER A 21 15.96 16.03 17.13
N PRO A 22 15.21 16.37 16.08
CA PRO A 22 13.87 16.88 16.30
C PRO A 22 13.09 15.83 17.08
N PRO A 23 12.24 16.22 18.03
CA PRO A 23 11.39 15.27 18.73
C PRO A 23 10.58 14.47 17.70
N ILE A 24 10.57 13.15 17.84
CA ILE A 24 9.75 12.29 17.01
C ILE A 24 8.31 12.43 17.50
N HIS A 25 7.50 13.20 16.78
CA HIS A 25 6.12 13.45 17.17
C HIS A 25 5.14 12.39 16.64
N ARG A 26 5.44 11.71 15.52
CA ARG A 26 4.51 10.79 14.88
C ARG A 26 5.22 9.86 13.89
N TYR A 27 4.72 8.62 13.78
CA TYR A 27 5.10 7.74 12.66
C TYR A 27 4.55 8.28 11.34
N PHE A 28 5.37 8.17 10.29
CA PHE A 28 5.06 8.60 8.94
C PHE A 28 4.66 7.41 8.07
N TYR A 29 3.64 6.66 8.50
CA TYR A 29 3.05 5.57 7.71
C TYR A 29 1.59 5.87 7.42
N ASN A 30 1.08 5.40 6.28
CA ASN A 30 -0.33 5.53 5.92
C ASN A 30 -1.23 4.70 6.86
N PHE A 31 -0.68 3.62 7.39
CA PHE A 31 -1.35 2.74 8.35
C PHE A 31 -0.93 3.05 9.79
N ARG A 32 -1.90 2.95 10.71
CA ARG A 32 -1.64 3.03 12.15
C ARG A 32 -0.94 1.75 12.64
N PRO A 33 -0.25 1.77 13.79
CA PRO A 33 0.45 0.60 14.31
C PRO A 33 -0.39 -0.68 14.40
N PRO A 34 -1.67 -0.68 14.86
CA PRO A 34 -2.48 -1.91 14.87
C PRO A 34 -2.72 -2.50 13.47
N GLN A 35 -2.86 -1.64 12.46
CA GLN A 35 -3.03 -2.05 11.06
C GLN A 35 -1.74 -2.64 10.49
N LEU A 36 -0.59 -2.01 10.76
CA LEU A 36 0.72 -2.56 10.38
C LEU A 36 0.99 -3.92 11.04
N CYS A 37 0.66 -4.06 12.34
CA CYS A 37 0.76 -5.34 13.03
C CYS A 37 -0.14 -6.41 12.40
N PHE A 38 -1.35 -6.03 12.00
CA PHE A 38 -2.27 -6.91 11.29
C PHE A 38 -1.73 -7.36 9.92
N LEU A 39 -1.18 -6.45 9.14
CA LEU A 39 -0.54 -6.80 7.87
C LEU A 39 0.65 -7.75 8.07
N CYS A 40 1.45 -7.56 9.13
CA CYS A 40 2.48 -8.53 9.51
C CYS A 40 1.89 -9.91 9.86
N ALA A 41 0.78 -9.96 10.60
CA ALA A 41 0.10 -11.21 10.90
C ALA A 41 -0.43 -11.90 9.64
N CYS A 42 -0.96 -11.15 8.66
CA CYS A 42 -1.36 -11.67 7.36
C CYS A 42 -0.17 -12.28 6.59
N LEU A 43 1.02 -11.65 6.64
CA LEU A 43 2.25 -12.21 6.05
C LEU A 43 2.64 -13.55 6.71
N GLU A 44 2.54 -13.65 8.04
CA GLU A 44 2.83 -14.89 8.74
C GLU A 44 1.79 -15.98 8.43
N GLU A 45 0.52 -15.63 8.40
CA GLU A 45 -0.57 -16.57 8.09
C GLU A 45 -0.43 -17.14 6.67
N THR A 46 0.00 -16.30 5.71
CA THR A 46 0.15 -16.71 4.30
C THR A 46 1.55 -17.17 3.94
N ARG A 47 2.43 -17.35 4.93
CA ARG A 47 3.83 -17.75 4.71
C ARG A 47 3.97 -18.98 3.80
N ASP A 48 3.19 -20.00 4.07
CA ASP A 48 3.25 -21.29 3.35
C ASP A 48 2.21 -21.38 2.21
N VAL A 49 1.37 -20.37 2.04
CA VAL A 49 0.42 -20.30 0.91
C VAL A 49 1.19 -20.02 -0.38
N PRO A 50 1.01 -20.81 -1.45
CA PRO A 50 1.70 -20.57 -2.72
C PRO A 50 1.39 -19.19 -3.32
N GLY A 51 2.39 -18.57 -3.97
CA GLY A 51 2.21 -17.32 -4.69
C GLY A 51 2.96 -16.14 -4.10
N SER A 52 2.84 -15.02 -4.80
CA SER A 52 3.49 -13.75 -4.48
C SER A 52 2.70 -12.93 -3.45
N ILE A 53 3.33 -11.93 -2.88
CA ILE A 53 2.67 -10.82 -2.20
C ILE A 53 2.43 -9.71 -3.21
N ALA A 54 1.25 -9.11 -3.22
CA ALA A 54 0.97 -7.95 -4.05
C ALA A 54 0.51 -6.76 -3.21
N GLU A 55 0.89 -5.55 -3.61
CA GLU A 55 0.36 -4.28 -3.13
C GLU A 55 -0.12 -3.50 -4.34
N VAL A 56 -1.42 -3.28 -4.44
CA VAL A 56 -2.06 -2.56 -5.54
C VAL A 56 -2.57 -1.23 -5.01
N GLY A 57 -1.93 -0.13 -5.44
CA GLY A 57 -2.01 1.19 -4.83
C GLY A 57 -0.89 1.36 -3.78
N CYS A 58 0.38 1.38 -4.22
CA CYS A 58 1.52 1.43 -3.31
C CYS A 58 2.05 2.86 -3.07
N ALA A 59 1.56 3.84 -3.78
CA ALA A 59 1.95 5.25 -3.70
C ALA A 59 3.50 5.42 -3.66
N GLN A 60 4.03 6.06 -2.61
CA GLN A 60 5.47 6.29 -2.44
C GLN A 60 6.21 5.09 -1.82
N GLY A 61 5.50 4.02 -1.44
CA GLY A 61 6.09 2.77 -0.98
C GLY A 61 6.38 2.66 0.51
N GLN A 62 5.80 3.50 1.39
CA GLN A 62 6.02 3.41 2.84
C GLN A 62 5.63 2.02 3.36
N THR A 63 4.47 1.52 2.97
CA THR A 63 3.98 0.20 3.36
C THR A 63 4.81 -0.91 2.73
N ALA A 64 5.15 -0.77 1.44
CA ALA A 64 6.03 -1.70 0.75
C ALA A 64 7.38 -1.85 1.46
N VAL A 65 8.01 -0.72 1.87
CA VAL A 65 9.28 -0.76 2.64
C VAL A 65 9.08 -1.49 3.96
N PHE A 66 8.05 -1.13 4.73
CA PHE A 66 7.79 -1.72 6.03
C PHE A 66 7.59 -3.24 5.94
N LEU A 67 6.72 -3.69 5.03
CA LEU A 67 6.41 -5.11 4.87
C LEU A 67 7.61 -5.91 4.36
N ASN A 68 8.40 -5.35 3.43
CA ASN A 68 9.58 -6.05 2.92
C ASN A 68 10.69 -6.17 3.96
N LEU A 69 10.91 -5.15 4.81
CA LEU A 69 11.84 -5.25 5.94
C LEU A 69 11.37 -6.28 6.97
N TYR A 70 10.06 -6.35 7.24
CA TYR A 70 9.49 -7.39 8.07
C TYR A 70 9.68 -8.78 7.47
N MET A 71 9.39 -8.95 6.17
CA MET A 71 9.59 -10.22 5.46
C MET A 71 11.05 -10.67 5.53
N GLU A 72 12.00 -9.75 5.38
CA GLU A 72 13.42 -10.06 5.48
C GLU A 72 13.79 -10.53 6.90
N PHE A 73 13.39 -9.78 7.92
CA PHE A 73 13.61 -10.16 9.32
C PHE A 73 13.01 -11.54 9.66
N ARG A 74 11.84 -11.85 9.10
CA ARG A 74 11.13 -13.12 9.31
C ARG A 74 11.53 -14.24 8.36
N GLN A 75 12.44 -13.99 7.41
CA GLN A 75 12.84 -14.94 6.37
C GLN A 75 11.65 -15.47 5.54
N ILE A 76 10.75 -14.55 5.18
CA ILE A 76 9.64 -14.84 4.25
C ILE A 76 10.16 -14.57 2.83
N GLU A 77 10.46 -15.64 2.11
CA GLU A 77 11.06 -15.55 0.78
C GLU A 77 9.99 -15.65 -0.33
N LYS A 78 9.12 -14.64 -0.38
CA LYS A 78 8.12 -14.53 -1.45
C LYS A 78 8.46 -13.36 -2.37
N PRO A 79 8.17 -13.46 -3.69
CA PRO A 79 8.17 -12.29 -4.57
C PRO A 79 7.18 -11.23 -4.06
N TYR A 80 7.49 -9.97 -4.32
CA TYR A 80 6.62 -8.86 -3.98
C TYR A 80 6.36 -8.01 -5.22
N ILE A 81 5.09 -7.78 -5.54
CA ILE A 81 4.65 -7.01 -6.71
C ILE A 81 3.97 -5.75 -6.20
N ALA A 82 4.44 -4.59 -6.67
CA ALA A 82 3.86 -3.29 -6.34
C ALA A 82 3.29 -2.65 -7.61
N VAL A 83 2.01 -2.32 -7.60
CA VAL A 83 1.31 -1.72 -8.74
C VAL A 83 0.77 -0.35 -8.35
N ASP A 84 1.06 0.66 -9.14
CA ASP A 84 0.53 2.02 -8.96
C ASP A 84 0.57 2.79 -10.28
N THR A 85 -0.23 3.83 -10.43
CA THR A 85 -0.09 4.78 -11.52
C THR A 85 1.19 5.61 -11.41
N PHE A 86 1.68 5.80 -10.17
CA PHE A 86 2.78 6.70 -9.80
C PHE A 86 2.59 8.13 -10.31
N SER A 87 1.34 8.54 -10.48
CA SER A 87 0.97 9.87 -10.99
C SER A 87 -0.33 10.41 -10.39
N GLY A 88 -0.84 9.75 -9.35
CA GLY A 88 -2.12 10.06 -8.72
C GLY A 88 -3.31 9.36 -9.38
N PHE A 89 -4.49 9.85 -9.12
CA PHE A 89 -5.74 9.26 -9.63
C PHE A 89 -5.90 9.45 -11.13
N VAL A 90 -6.54 8.47 -11.76
CA VAL A 90 -6.93 8.56 -13.18
C VAL A 90 -8.08 9.56 -13.32
N PRO A 91 -7.99 10.54 -14.24
CA PRO A 91 -9.02 11.57 -14.39
C PRO A 91 -10.43 11.04 -14.60
N GLU A 92 -10.58 9.94 -15.33
CA GLU A 92 -11.86 9.28 -15.61
C GLU A 92 -12.49 8.66 -14.35
N ASP A 93 -11.68 8.24 -13.38
CA ASP A 93 -12.18 7.71 -12.11
C ASP A 93 -12.59 8.86 -11.18
N VAL A 94 -11.83 9.95 -11.17
CA VAL A 94 -12.21 11.18 -10.44
C VAL A 94 -13.54 11.73 -10.98
N ALA A 95 -13.69 11.79 -12.30
CA ALA A 95 -14.94 12.22 -12.94
C ALA A 95 -16.11 11.33 -12.50
N PHE A 96 -15.93 10.01 -12.48
CA PHE A 96 -16.94 9.07 -12.02
C PHE A 96 -17.37 9.31 -10.56
N GLU A 97 -16.42 9.55 -9.65
CA GLU A 97 -16.73 9.86 -8.25
C GLU A 97 -17.57 11.14 -8.13
N ILE A 98 -17.30 12.15 -8.95
CA ILE A 98 -18.03 13.42 -8.94
C ILE A 98 -19.42 13.24 -9.57
N GLU A 99 -19.51 12.68 -10.78
CA GLU A 99 -20.72 12.66 -11.60
C GLU A 99 -21.70 11.58 -11.16
N HIS A 100 -21.22 10.41 -10.71
CA HIS A 100 -22.07 9.26 -10.40
C HIS A 100 -22.19 8.99 -8.90
N ARG A 101 -21.20 9.40 -8.10
CA ARG A 101 -21.23 9.22 -6.65
C ARG A 101 -21.44 10.52 -5.87
N GLY A 102 -21.60 11.65 -6.57
CA GLY A 102 -21.94 12.94 -5.97
C GLY A 102 -20.84 13.54 -5.12
N LYS A 103 -19.57 13.17 -5.33
CA LYS A 103 -18.46 13.75 -4.58
C LYS A 103 -18.23 15.20 -4.97
N PRO A 104 -17.98 16.10 -3.98
CA PRO A 104 -17.63 17.48 -4.31
C PRO A 104 -16.35 17.56 -5.16
N PRO A 105 -16.32 18.43 -6.18
CA PRO A 105 -15.07 18.72 -6.89
C PRO A 105 -13.96 19.12 -5.90
N GLY A 106 -12.76 18.57 -6.06
CA GLY A 106 -11.60 18.81 -5.20
C GLY A 106 -11.54 17.97 -3.91
N LEU A 107 -12.59 17.24 -3.55
CA LEU A 107 -12.49 16.24 -2.47
C LEU A 107 -11.57 15.09 -2.86
N ILE A 108 -11.70 14.65 -4.13
CA ILE A 108 -10.90 13.58 -4.71
C ILE A 108 -9.69 14.20 -5.39
N ALA A 109 -8.62 14.39 -4.62
CA ALA A 109 -7.34 14.91 -5.09
C ALA A 109 -6.22 14.36 -4.21
N GLY A 110 -5.03 14.26 -4.75
CA GLY A 110 -3.85 13.82 -4.02
C GLY A 110 -3.04 12.78 -4.82
N PHE A 111 -1.87 12.48 -4.29
CA PHE A 111 -0.93 11.52 -4.86
C PHE A 111 -0.30 11.91 -6.22
N GLU A 112 -0.61 13.09 -6.78
CA GLU A 112 -0.04 13.56 -8.06
C GLU A 112 1.47 13.79 -7.95
N ASN A 113 1.97 14.15 -6.75
CA ASN A 113 3.38 14.31 -6.49
C ASN A 113 4.02 12.96 -6.17
N ASN A 114 3.99 12.07 -7.15
CA ASN A 114 4.56 10.72 -7.06
C ASN A 114 5.22 10.35 -8.40
N ARG A 115 6.21 9.46 -8.35
CA ARG A 115 6.91 8.92 -9.53
C ARG A 115 7.44 7.53 -9.24
N LYS A 116 7.41 6.67 -10.26
CA LYS A 116 7.95 5.31 -10.16
C LYS A 116 9.42 5.29 -9.74
N GLU A 117 10.22 6.23 -10.27
CA GLU A 117 11.65 6.32 -9.94
C GLU A 117 11.89 6.60 -8.45
N TRP A 118 11.00 7.36 -7.79
CA TRP A 118 11.10 7.63 -6.35
C TRP A 118 10.74 6.39 -5.52
N PHE A 119 9.75 5.64 -5.96
CA PHE A 119 9.43 4.34 -5.36
C PHE A 119 10.63 3.38 -5.47
N ASP A 120 11.16 3.21 -6.68
CA ASP A 120 12.30 2.31 -6.94
C ASP A 120 13.55 2.74 -6.14
N GLU A 121 13.78 4.06 -6.02
CA GLU A 121 14.87 4.59 -5.17
C GLU A 121 14.63 4.29 -3.69
N SER A 122 13.39 4.41 -3.19
CA SER A 122 13.03 4.08 -1.82
C SER A 122 13.29 2.60 -1.53
N MET A 123 12.96 1.69 -2.44
CA MET A 123 13.27 0.26 -2.30
C MET A 123 14.79 0.04 -2.24
N ARG A 124 15.54 0.66 -3.16
CA ARG A 124 17.00 0.53 -3.23
C ARG A 124 17.70 1.10 -1.99
N ALA A 125 17.27 2.28 -1.53
CA ALA A 125 17.83 2.93 -0.34
C ALA A 125 17.64 2.11 0.95
N ASN A 126 16.59 1.27 1.00
CA ASN A 126 16.32 0.35 2.10
C ASN A 126 16.88 -1.07 1.86
N GLY A 127 17.69 -1.29 0.81
CA GLY A 127 18.30 -2.59 0.50
C GLY A 127 17.33 -3.64 -0.05
N ILE A 128 16.09 -3.25 -0.37
CA ILE A 128 15.03 -4.15 -0.83
C ILE A 128 15.23 -4.44 -2.33
N ARG A 129 15.34 -5.71 -2.69
CA ARG A 129 15.61 -6.15 -4.08
C ARG A 129 14.52 -7.04 -4.68
N ARG A 130 13.61 -7.57 -3.86
CA ARG A 130 12.58 -8.53 -4.28
C ARG A 130 11.36 -7.88 -4.92
N VAL A 131 11.20 -6.57 -4.81
CA VAL A 131 10.02 -5.84 -5.27
C VAL A 131 10.10 -5.62 -6.78
N GLN A 132 9.07 -6.08 -7.49
CA GLN A 132 8.80 -5.71 -8.88
C GLN A 132 7.76 -4.60 -8.89
N SER A 133 8.15 -3.40 -9.31
CA SER A 133 7.25 -2.25 -9.45
C SER A 133 6.67 -2.19 -10.87
N ILE A 134 5.35 -2.07 -10.98
CA ILE A 134 4.60 -1.99 -12.22
C ILE A 134 3.86 -0.65 -12.25
N GLN A 135 4.18 0.20 -13.22
CA GLN A 135 3.42 1.43 -13.45
C GLN A 135 2.23 1.13 -14.34
N ALA A 136 1.03 1.18 -13.79
CA ALA A 136 -0.18 0.87 -14.53
C ALA A 136 -1.43 1.50 -13.91
N ASP A 137 -2.41 1.78 -14.75
CA ASP A 137 -3.78 2.03 -14.36
C ASP A 137 -4.50 0.68 -14.12
N VAL A 138 -5.04 0.50 -12.92
CA VAL A 138 -5.76 -0.71 -12.50
C VAL A 138 -6.92 -1.04 -13.45
N ASN A 139 -7.60 -0.03 -14.00
CA ASN A 139 -8.70 -0.27 -14.93
C ASN A 139 -8.25 -0.86 -16.29
N ARG A 140 -6.97 -0.68 -16.64
CA ARG A 140 -6.40 -1.14 -17.92
C ARG A 140 -5.51 -2.37 -17.78
N LEU A 141 -4.91 -2.57 -16.59
CA LEU A 141 -4.08 -3.73 -16.31
C LEU A 141 -4.97 -4.96 -16.12
N ASP A 142 -4.61 -6.06 -16.74
CA ASP A 142 -5.13 -7.39 -16.41
C ASP A 142 -4.49 -7.87 -15.11
N LEU A 143 -5.19 -7.67 -13.97
CA LEU A 143 -4.69 -8.06 -12.66
C LEU A 143 -4.62 -9.57 -12.46
N THR A 144 -5.29 -10.35 -13.33
CA THR A 144 -5.19 -11.81 -13.27
C THR A 144 -3.80 -12.31 -13.65
N SER A 145 -3.03 -11.49 -14.38
CA SER A 145 -1.64 -11.78 -14.74
C SER A 145 -0.66 -11.71 -13.56
N LEU A 146 -1.07 -11.16 -12.41
CA LEU A 146 -0.23 -11.05 -11.22
C LEU A 146 -0.18 -12.35 -10.39
N GLY A 147 -1.09 -13.27 -10.63
CA GLY A 147 -1.23 -14.50 -9.84
C GLY A 147 -0.22 -15.61 -10.16
N PRO A 148 -0.15 -16.62 -9.29
CA PRO A 148 -0.93 -16.77 -8.06
C PRO A 148 -0.47 -15.83 -6.94
N LEU A 149 -1.42 -15.40 -6.09
CA LEU A 149 -1.16 -14.52 -4.95
C LEU A 149 -1.44 -15.23 -3.62
N ALA A 150 -0.51 -15.14 -2.69
CA ALA A 150 -0.70 -15.57 -1.31
C ALA A 150 -1.37 -14.48 -0.46
N LEU A 151 -0.96 -13.23 -0.66
CA LEU A 151 -1.51 -12.06 0.02
C LEU A 151 -1.58 -10.90 -0.96
N CYS A 152 -2.68 -10.15 -0.93
CA CYS A 152 -2.76 -8.87 -1.62
C CYS A 152 -3.25 -7.79 -0.66
N LEU A 153 -2.57 -6.65 -0.61
CA LEU A 153 -3.07 -5.40 -0.08
C LEU A 153 -3.59 -4.56 -1.24
N LEU A 154 -4.86 -4.19 -1.20
CA LEU A 154 -5.54 -3.40 -2.20
C LEU A 154 -5.92 -2.03 -1.61
N ASP A 155 -5.32 -0.96 -2.12
CA ASP A 155 -5.41 0.42 -1.62
C ASP A 155 -5.47 1.40 -2.80
N VAL A 156 -6.58 1.38 -3.55
CA VAL A 156 -6.78 2.22 -4.75
C VAL A 156 -7.89 3.26 -4.59
N ASP A 157 -8.38 3.42 -3.37
CA ASP A 157 -9.29 4.46 -2.88
C ASP A 157 -10.64 4.56 -3.60
N LEU A 158 -10.68 4.58 -4.94
CA LEU A 158 -11.85 4.94 -5.73
C LEU A 158 -12.68 3.72 -6.15
N TYR A 159 -13.98 3.92 -6.30
CA TYR A 159 -14.95 2.83 -6.53
C TYR A 159 -14.65 1.98 -7.77
N ARG A 160 -14.39 2.61 -8.93
CA ARG A 160 -14.21 1.86 -10.19
C ARG A 160 -12.98 0.96 -10.17
N PRO A 161 -11.75 1.46 -9.87
CA PRO A 161 -10.57 0.61 -9.81
C PRO A 161 -10.68 -0.42 -8.68
N MET A 162 -11.28 -0.08 -7.53
CA MET A 162 -11.52 -1.02 -6.43
C MET A 162 -12.44 -2.16 -6.85
N SER A 163 -13.58 -1.85 -7.47
CA SER A 163 -14.56 -2.83 -7.94
C SER A 163 -13.98 -3.80 -8.97
N LYS A 164 -13.14 -3.32 -9.89
CA LYS A 164 -12.43 -4.18 -10.85
C LYS A 164 -11.40 -5.05 -10.15
N ALA A 165 -10.54 -4.43 -9.32
CA ALA A 165 -9.44 -5.11 -8.66
C ALA A 165 -9.93 -6.24 -7.73
N LEU A 166 -10.98 -6.02 -6.95
CA LEU A 166 -11.57 -7.04 -6.08
C LEU A 166 -11.94 -8.30 -6.86
N ARG A 167 -12.58 -8.16 -8.02
CA ARG A 167 -12.98 -9.31 -8.84
C ARG A 167 -11.79 -10.06 -9.39
N GLU A 168 -10.84 -9.36 -10.02
CA GLU A 168 -9.72 -9.99 -10.72
C GLU A 168 -8.69 -10.57 -9.75
N LEU A 169 -8.35 -9.85 -8.66
CA LEU A 169 -7.40 -10.33 -7.66
C LEU A 169 -7.93 -11.55 -6.90
N TYR A 170 -9.25 -11.59 -6.61
CA TYR A 170 -9.84 -12.76 -5.97
C TYR A 170 -9.71 -14.03 -6.82
N GLU A 171 -9.81 -13.94 -8.14
CA GLU A 171 -9.67 -15.11 -9.03
C GLU A 171 -8.28 -15.74 -8.90
N VAL A 172 -7.22 -14.93 -8.78
CA VAL A 172 -5.82 -15.37 -8.72
C VAL A 172 -5.26 -15.52 -7.31
N LEU A 173 -6.08 -15.25 -6.32
CA LEU A 173 -5.71 -15.53 -4.93
C LEU A 173 -5.63 -17.05 -4.73
N SER A 174 -4.54 -17.54 -4.18
CA SER A 174 -4.35 -18.97 -3.91
C SER A 174 -5.33 -19.47 -2.85
N PRO A 175 -5.71 -20.75 -2.85
CA PRO A 175 -6.44 -21.35 -1.72
C PRO A 175 -5.70 -21.07 -0.40
N GLY A 176 -6.43 -20.58 0.61
CA GLY A 176 -5.85 -20.09 1.86
C GLY A 176 -5.25 -18.69 1.81
N GLY A 177 -5.21 -18.05 0.65
CA GLY A 177 -4.70 -16.69 0.48
C GLY A 177 -5.63 -15.62 1.05
N LEU A 178 -5.06 -14.43 1.27
CA LEU A 178 -5.75 -13.27 1.85
C LEU A 178 -5.75 -12.08 0.90
N LEU A 179 -6.88 -11.38 0.83
CA LEU A 179 -7.00 -10.06 0.23
C LEU A 179 -7.42 -9.08 1.33
N VAL A 180 -6.54 -8.12 1.62
CA VAL A 180 -6.79 -7.01 2.55
C VAL A 180 -7.14 -5.78 1.74
N VAL A 181 -8.27 -5.17 2.06
CA VAL A 181 -8.83 -4.01 1.34
C VAL A 181 -8.76 -2.79 2.24
N ASP A 182 -8.11 -1.73 1.80
CA ASP A 182 -8.06 -0.49 2.56
C ASP A 182 -9.33 0.35 2.39
N ASP A 183 -9.48 1.34 3.27
CA ASP A 183 -10.56 2.33 3.29
C ASP A 183 -11.98 1.79 3.42
N CYS A 184 -12.15 0.64 4.07
CA CYS A 184 -13.44 0.07 4.43
C CYS A 184 -14.01 0.67 5.75
N ASP A 185 -13.75 1.95 6.03
CA ASP A 185 -14.34 2.67 7.15
C ASP A 185 -15.64 3.36 6.69
N PRO A 186 -16.83 2.96 7.18
CA PRO A 186 -18.10 3.57 6.82
C PRO A 186 -18.18 5.08 7.14
N ALA A 187 -17.33 5.57 8.05
CA ALA A 187 -17.24 7.00 8.37
C ALA A 187 -16.31 7.79 7.43
N ASN A 188 -15.61 7.12 6.54
CA ASN A 188 -14.68 7.74 5.60
C ASN A 188 -15.41 8.29 4.37
N VAL A 189 -15.96 9.48 4.48
CA VAL A 189 -16.72 10.11 3.39
C VAL A 189 -15.88 10.35 2.13
N ARG A 190 -14.56 10.46 2.27
CA ARG A 190 -13.66 10.74 1.15
C ARG A 190 -13.44 9.50 0.27
N TRP A 191 -13.20 8.35 0.89
CA TRP A 191 -12.82 7.10 0.23
C TRP A 191 -13.88 6.00 0.36
N ASP A 192 -15.14 6.36 0.62
CA ASP A 192 -16.25 5.42 0.76
C ASP A 192 -16.53 4.58 -0.51
N GLY A 193 -15.89 4.95 -1.63
CA GLY A 193 -15.90 4.14 -2.86
C GLY A 193 -15.28 2.77 -2.67
N ALA A 194 -14.23 2.69 -1.86
CA ALA A 194 -13.57 1.43 -1.53
C ALA A 194 -14.49 0.53 -0.71
N ASP A 195 -15.09 1.07 0.34
CA ASP A 195 -16.03 0.32 1.19
C ASP A 195 -17.27 -0.15 0.42
N GLN A 196 -17.86 0.71 -0.41
CA GLN A 196 -19.01 0.34 -1.24
C GLN A 196 -18.65 -0.81 -2.19
N ALA A 197 -17.52 -0.71 -2.90
CA ALA A 197 -17.09 -1.76 -3.81
C ALA A 197 -16.84 -3.09 -3.07
N TYR A 198 -16.29 -3.03 -1.87
CA TYR A 198 -16.04 -4.20 -1.03
C TYR A 198 -17.34 -4.85 -0.55
N GLN A 199 -18.32 -4.06 -0.11
CA GLN A 199 -19.64 -4.56 0.29
C GLN A 199 -20.35 -5.26 -0.89
N GLU A 200 -20.37 -4.62 -2.05
CA GLU A 200 -21.00 -5.19 -3.26
C GLU A 200 -20.29 -6.48 -3.70
N PHE A 201 -18.95 -6.50 -3.65
CA PHE A 201 -18.16 -7.67 -3.99
C PHE A 201 -18.46 -8.85 -3.05
N THR A 202 -18.40 -8.63 -1.74
CA THR A 202 -18.64 -9.70 -0.76
C THR A 202 -20.07 -10.23 -0.86
N ALA A 203 -21.07 -9.36 -1.01
CA ALA A 203 -22.46 -9.76 -1.20
C ALA A 203 -22.64 -10.60 -2.48
N SER A 204 -22.04 -10.19 -3.60
CA SER A 204 -22.15 -10.90 -4.90
C SER A 204 -21.53 -12.30 -4.86
N ARG A 205 -20.58 -12.55 -3.98
CA ARG A 205 -19.86 -13.83 -3.83
C ARG A 205 -20.34 -14.66 -2.64
N GLY A 206 -21.29 -14.15 -1.85
CA GLY A 206 -21.70 -14.81 -0.60
C GLY A 206 -20.60 -14.91 0.44
N LEU A 207 -19.66 -13.96 0.40
CA LEU A 207 -18.55 -13.86 1.35
C LEU A 207 -18.93 -12.99 2.55
N PRO A 208 -18.35 -13.23 3.73
CA PRO A 208 -18.58 -12.35 4.86
C PRO A 208 -18.02 -10.96 4.62
N TYR A 209 -18.82 -9.93 4.88
CA TYR A 209 -18.33 -8.55 4.99
C TYR A 209 -17.66 -8.41 6.37
N GLN A 210 -16.35 -8.26 6.38
CA GLN A 210 -15.57 -8.18 7.61
C GLN A 210 -14.61 -7.01 7.54
N VAL A 211 -14.74 -6.06 8.47
CA VAL A 211 -13.81 -4.93 8.63
C VAL A 211 -13.07 -5.06 9.96
N VAL A 212 -11.76 -4.95 9.93
CA VAL A 212 -10.89 -5.04 11.11
C VAL A 212 -10.04 -3.79 11.26
N HIS A 213 -9.60 -3.51 12.47
CA HIS A 213 -8.73 -2.36 12.79
C HIS A 213 -9.25 -1.01 12.26
N GLY A 214 -10.57 -0.88 12.18
CA GLY A 214 -11.28 0.36 11.85
C GLY A 214 -11.48 0.64 10.38
N LYS A 215 -10.64 0.08 9.46
CA LYS A 215 -10.74 0.38 8.03
C LYS A 215 -10.32 -0.73 7.08
N LEU A 216 -9.81 -1.84 7.57
CA LEU A 216 -9.30 -2.91 6.70
C LEU A 216 -10.37 -3.97 6.47
N GLY A 217 -10.85 -4.09 5.25
CA GLY A 217 -11.64 -5.22 4.78
C GLY A 217 -10.78 -6.48 4.66
N LEU A 218 -11.33 -7.64 4.93
CA LEU A 218 -10.62 -8.91 4.87
C LEU A 218 -11.41 -9.96 4.10
N VAL A 219 -10.80 -10.48 3.04
CA VAL A 219 -11.31 -11.63 2.28
C VAL A 219 -10.34 -12.79 2.42
N ARG A 220 -10.88 -13.99 2.71
CA ARG A 220 -10.13 -15.24 2.74
C ARG A 220 -10.58 -16.13 1.59
N LYS A 221 -9.65 -16.60 0.78
CA LYS A 221 -9.95 -17.63 -0.22
C LYS A 221 -10.08 -18.96 0.52
N PRO A 222 -11.16 -19.71 0.35
CA PRO A 222 -11.26 -21.06 0.92
C PRO A 222 -10.07 -21.94 0.49
N ALA A 223 -9.64 -22.83 1.42
CA ALA A 223 -8.56 -23.78 1.16
C ALA A 223 -8.98 -24.92 0.22
#